data_b65e8925d1e286ece4afcac6fa6cf274
#
_entry.id   b65e8925d1e286ece4afcac6fa6cf274
#
_cell.length_a   1.000
_cell.length_b   1.000
_cell.length_c   1.000
_cell.angle_alpha   90.00
_cell.angle_beta   90.00
_cell.angle_gamma   90.00
#
_symmetry.space_group_name_H-M   'P 1'
#
loop_
_entity.id
_entity.type
_entity.pdbx_description
1 polymer ?
#
loop_
_entity_poly.entity_id
_entity_poly.type
_entity_poly.pdbx_seq_one_letter_code
_entity_poly.pdbx_strand_id
1 'polypeptide(L)'
;MALVAGSYERFIWGFSLKTLTASSSETLSLAPLFSYPAHTGPVRCVAAAPRAGLAASGGGDDSVRLYDLPTAADLGPLLDPSAAVSALAFYSRGPVPRNLLAACDDGALHLYDADGFALLATLRAFPRHEAAEGLAVHPSGRVALAVGRAGAFAMLNLVRGRRSFACRLERPASAVAYAEDRDGGDRFVMAAEEKVTVHDSVDARIIREMDCGKRVLSFAPAKNGVLYMGGEDRGITAWDLSSGKVSSRIDGAHATRVKGVVVFDNRNDGSELSNLIASASSDGVIRIWDVRTIGNVKPTPLAEANTKARLTCLAGTSLK
;
A
#
# COMPACT_ATOMS: atom_id res chain seq x y z
N MET A 1 5.89 14.72 -5.13
CA MET A 1 5.33 13.49 -4.52
C MET A 1 3.94 13.79 -4.00
N ALA A 2 3.05 12.81 -4.08
CA ALA A 2 1.69 12.95 -3.53
C ALA A 2 1.32 11.74 -2.68
N LEU A 3 0.46 11.98 -1.70
CA LEU A 3 -0.11 10.98 -0.81
C LEU A 3 -1.63 11.03 -0.89
N VAL A 4 -2.25 9.87 -0.77
CA VAL A 4 -3.70 9.72 -0.64
C VAL A 4 -3.99 8.87 0.57
N ALA A 5 -4.87 9.35 1.45
CA ALA A 5 -5.27 8.67 2.67
C ALA A 5 -6.79 8.52 2.74
N GLY A 6 -7.26 7.35 3.13
CA GLY A 6 -8.67 7.08 3.39
C GLY A 6 -8.99 7.06 4.87
N SER A 7 -10.21 7.41 5.24
CA SER A 7 -10.67 7.40 6.63
C SER A 7 -11.92 6.56 6.85
N TYR A 8 -12.15 6.20 8.11
CA TYR A 8 -13.35 5.51 8.57
C TYR A 8 -14.61 6.37 8.38
N GLU A 9 -14.46 7.68 8.47
CA GLU A 9 -15.53 8.69 8.30
C GLU A 9 -15.84 8.97 6.81
N ARG A 10 -15.48 8.09 5.89
CA ARG A 10 -15.79 8.13 4.45
C ARG A 10 -15.02 9.16 3.65
N PHE A 11 -14.14 9.94 4.28
CA PHE A 11 -13.35 10.96 3.62
C PHE A 11 -12.11 10.38 2.96
N ILE A 12 -11.78 10.97 1.82
CA ILE A 12 -10.49 10.85 1.14
C ILE A 12 -9.71 12.17 1.28
N TRP A 13 -8.41 12.04 1.45
CA TRP A 13 -7.49 13.15 1.63
C TRP A 13 -6.34 13.03 0.65
N GLY A 14 -6.10 14.08 -0.13
CA GLY A 14 -4.93 14.19 -1.00
C GLY A 14 -3.94 15.22 -0.44
N PHE A 15 -2.64 14.89 -0.46
CA PHE A 15 -1.56 15.79 -0.06
C PHE A 15 -0.45 15.78 -1.10
N SER A 16 0.18 16.95 -1.30
CA SER A 16 1.40 17.10 -2.05
C SER A 16 2.56 17.39 -1.10
N LEU A 17 3.66 16.65 -1.24
CA LEU A 17 4.90 16.96 -0.54
C LEU A 17 5.64 18.06 -1.29
N LYS A 18 5.83 19.20 -0.64
CA LYS A 18 6.51 20.39 -1.19
C LYS A 18 7.75 20.71 -0.36
N THR A 19 8.82 21.10 -1.03
CA THR A 19 9.99 21.72 -0.39
C THR A 19 9.74 23.22 -0.30
N LEU A 20 9.77 23.77 0.90
CA LEU A 20 9.71 25.21 1.16
C LEU A 20 11.13 25.70 1.38
N THR A 21 11.62 26.53 0.47
CA THR A 21 12.93 27.18 0.57
C THR A 21 12.75 28.51 1.31
N ALA A 22 13.09 28.56 2.57
CA ALA A 22 13.25 29.82 3.32
C ALA A 22 14.73 30.17 3.35
N SER A 23 15.07 31.44 3.39
CA SER A 23 16.38 32.08 3.16
C SER A 23 17.66 31.40 3.69
N SER A 24 17.57 30.29 4.41
CA SER A 24 18.72 29.50 4.89
C SER A 24 18.42 28.03 5.22
N SER A 25 17.18 27.56 5.07
CA SER A 25 16.83 26.16 5.34
C SER A 25 15.75 25.65 4.40
N GLU A 26 15.93 24.43 3.90
CA GLU A 26 14.89 23.70 3.18
C GLU A 26 14.05 22.93 4.20
N THR A 27 12.74 23.17 4.21
CA THR A 27 11.79 22.44 5.04
C THR A 27 10.78 21.72 4.16
N LEU A 28 10.42 20.49 4.53
CA LEU A 28 9.36 19.75 3.85
C LEU A 28 8.01 20.10 4.46
N SER A 29 6.98 20.18 3.61
CA SER A 29 5.61 20.45 4.00
C SER A 29 4.63 19.59 3.25
N LEU A 30 3.60 19.08 3.94
CA LEU A 30 2.46 18.38 3.35
C LEU A 30 1.34 19.40 3.05
N ALA A 31 1.26 19.84 1.80
CA ALA A 31 0.22 20.75 1.34
C ALA A 31 -1.04 19.96 0.94
N PRO A 32 -2.24 20.31 1.45
CA PRO A 32 -3.46 19.65 1.06
C PRO A 32 -3.77 19.90 -0.42
N LEU A 33 -4.20 18.87 -1.15
CA LEU A 33 -4.70 18.93 -2.51
C LEU A 33 -6.23 18.94 -2.51
N PHE A 34 -6.83 17.96 -1.83
CA PHE A 34 -8.28 17.83 -1.69
C PHE A 34 -8.67 17.09 -0.41
N SER A 35 -9.93 17.28 -0.02
CA SER A 35 -10.55 16.55 1.07
C SER A 35 -12.07 16.60 0.91
N TYR A 36 -12.73 15.44 0.77
CA TYR A 36 -14.17 15.35 0.65
C TYR A 36 -14.69 13.94 0.99
N PRO A 37 -16.01 13.78 1.29
CA PRO A 37 -16.61 12.47 1.50
C PRO A 37 -16.74 11.74 0.16
N ALA A 38 -15.80 10.85 -0.13
CA ALA A 38 -15.72 10.12 -1.39
C ALA A 38 -16.68 8.93 -1.47
N HIS A 39 -16.95 8.30 -0.34
CA HIS A 39 -17.76 7.09 -0.24
C HIS A 39 -18.97 7.28 0.67
N THR A 40 -19.97 6.41 0.56
CA THR A 40 -21.09 6.37 1.51
C THR A 40 -20.79 5.49 2.72
N GLY A 41 -19.80 4.59 2.60
CA GLY A 41 -19.23 3.78 3.68
C GLY A 41 -17.78 4.15 4.00
N PRO A 42 -17.13 3.48 4.97
CA PRO A 42 -15.72 3.70 5.28
C PRO A 42 -14.82 3.44 4.05
N VAL A 43 -13.81 4.27 3.86
CA VAL A 43 -12.73 3.98 2.89
C VAL A 43 -11.90 2.83 3.46
N ARG A 44 -11.78 1.74 2.72
CA ARG A 44 -11.11 0.52 3.18
C ARG A 44 -9.69 0.40 2.65
N CYS A 45 -9.49 0.80 1.42
CA CYS A 45 -8.20 0.71 0.75
C CYS A 45 -7.99 1.90 -0.19
N VAL A 46 -6.73 2.21 -0.43
CA VAL A 46 -6.29 3.18 -1.43
C VAL A 46 -5.10 2.62 -2.19
N ALA A 47 -4.97 2.98 -3.45
CA ALA A 47 -3.82 2.69 -4.28
C ALA A 47 -3.43 3.93 -5.09
N ALA A 48 -2.15 4.06 -5.40
CA ALA A 48 -1.65 5.11 -6.26
C ALA A 48 -0.78 4.51 -7.37
N ALA A 49 -0.98 4.96 -8.58
CA ALA A 49 -0.18 4.50 -9.72
C ALA A 49 1.20 5.15 -9.67
N PRO A 50 2.28 4.37 -9.71
CA PRO A 50 3.63 4.92 -9.70
C PRO A 50 3.84 5.91 -10.86
N ARG A 51 4.31 7.12 -10.56
CA ARG A 51 4.68 8.19 -11.52
C ARG A 51 3.60 8.70 -12.46
N ALA A 52 2.35 8.24 -12.34
CA ALA A 52 1.26 8.64 -13.24
C ALA A 52 0.33 9.70 -12.65
N GLY A 53 0.45 9.97 -11.35
CA GLY A 53 -0.45 10.90 -10.67
C GLY A 53 -1.89 10.42 -10.51
N LEU A 54 -2.18 9.15 -10.85
CA LEU A 54 -3.50 8.54 -10.64
C LEU A 54 -3.57 7.86 -9.28
N ALA A 55 -4.73 7.95 -8.64
CA ALA A 55 -5.03 7.23 -7.42
C ALA A 55 -6.45 6.64 -7.47
N ALA A 56 -6.67 5.62 -6.65
CA ALA A 56 -7.97 4.98 -6.49
C ALA A 56 -8.25 4.72 -5.02
N SER A 57 -9.53 4.80 -4.61
CA SER A 57 -10.00 4.36 -3.30
C SER A 57 -11.11 3.32 -3.45
N GLY A 58 -11.14 2.38 -2.53
CA GLY A 58 -12.20 1.37 -2.40
C GLY A 58 -12.95 1.55 -1.08
N GLY A 59 -14.26 1.51 -1.17
CA GLY A 59 -15.16 1.73 -0.05
C GLY A 59 -15.95 0.50 0.38
N GLY A 60 -16.60 0.63 1.54
CA GLY A 60 -17.60 -0.31 2.00
C GLY A 60 -18.96 -0.17 1.29
N ASP A 61 -19.04 0.68 0.29
CA ASP A 61 -20.19 0.99 -0.55
C ASP A 61 -20.11 0.35 -1.95
N ASP A 62 -19.32 -0.72 -2.07
CA ASP A 62 -19.20 -1.52 -3.27
C ASP A 62 -18.71 -0.71 -4.50
N SER A 63 -17.95 0.36 -4.28
CA SER A 63 -17.46 1.23 -5.34
C SER A 63 -15.96 1.44 -5.28
N VAL A 64 -15.36 1.70 -6.43
CA VAL A 64 -14.01 2.23 -6.57
C VAL A 64 -14.12 3.66 -7.09
N ARG A 65 -13.44 4.62 -6.46
CA ARG A 65 -13.33 5.99 -6.98
C ARG A 65 -11.93 6.29 -7.47
N LEU A 66 -11.85 7.12 -8.49
CA LEU A 66 -10.62 7.44 -9.20
C LEU A 66 -10.30 8.93 -9.05
N TYR A 67 -9.01 9.25 -8.96
CA TYR A 67 -8.52 10.61 -8.74
C TYR A 67 -7.34 10.92 -9.64
N ASP A 68 -7.33 12.12 -10.19
CA ASP A 68 -6.15 12.73 -10.80
C ASP A 68 -5.49 13.66 -9.78
N LEU A 69 -4.33 13.30 -9.28
CA LEU A 69 -3.63 14.03 -8.21
C LEU A 69 -3.03 15.35 -8.69
N PRO A 70 -2.46 15.45 -9.91
CA PRO A 70 -1.96 16.72 -10.46
C PRO A 70 -3.02 17.81 -10.54
N THR A 71 -4.22 17.48 -10.99
CA THR A 71 -5.33 18.43 -11.13
C THR A 71 -6.25 18.47 -9.91
N ALA A 72 -6.03 17.57 -8.94
CA ALA A 72 -6.90 17.35 -7.77
C ALA A 72 -8.37 17.04 -8.17
N ALA A 73 -8.56 16.38 -9.32
CA ALA A 73 -9.88 16.07 -9.86
C ALA A 73 -10.38 14.70 -9.42
N ASP A 74 -11.67 14.59 -9.14
CA ASP A 74 -12.41 13.33 -9.03
C ASP A 74 -12.80 12.88 -10.44
N LEU A 75 -12.30 11.72 -10.88
CA LEU A 75 -12.58 11.14 -12.19
C LEU A 75 -13.86 10.29 -12.20
N GLY A 76 -14.51 10.14 -11.04
CA GLY A 76 -15.76 9.41 -10.89
C GLY A 76 -15.60 7.98 -10.35
N PRO A 77 -16.75 7.32 -10.11
CA PRO A 77 -16.78 5.97 -9.57
C PRO A 77 -16.78 4.89 -10.64
N LEU A 78 -16.19 3.72 -10.31
CA LEU A 78 -16.42 2.44 -10.98
C LEU A 78 -17.44 1.66 -10.13
N LEU A 79 -18.53 1.24 -10.73
CA LEU A 79 -19.68 0.61 -10.06
C LEU A 79 -19.82 -0.89 -10.40
N ASP A 80 -18.80 -1.49 -11.01
CA ASP A 80 -18.82 -2.91 -11.35
C ASP A 80 -18.72 -3.87 -10.13
N PRO A 81 -18.03 -3.49 -9.01
CA PRO A 81 -18.03 -4.34 -7.83
C PRO A 81 -19.44 -4.53 -7.25
N SER A 82 -19.73 -5.76 -6.82
CA SER A 82 -21.02 -6.15 -6.19
C SER A 82 -20.88 -6.40 -4.70
N ALA A 83 -19.73 -6.08 -4.14
CA ALA A 83 -19.40 -6.17 -2.70
C ALA A 83 -18.30 -5.18 -2.34
N ALA A 84 -18.16 -4.91 -1.04
CA ALA A 84 -17.18 -3.97 -0.53
C ALA A 84 -15.77 -4.24 -1.05
N VAL A 85 -15.09 -3.19 -1.48
CA VAL A 85 -13.74 -3.25 -2.03
C VAL A 85 -12.74 -3.23 -0.88
N SER A 86 -11.96 -4.29 -0.75
CA SER A 86 -11.05 -4.52 0.37
C SER A 86 -9.58 -4.24 0.05
N ALA A 87 -9.17 -4.44 -1.20
CA ALA A 87 -7.81 -4.15 -1.63
C ALA A 87 -7.77 -3.65 -3.07
N LEU A 88 -6.83 -2.74 -3.34
CA LEU A 88 -6.58 -2.15 -4.65
C LEU A 88 -5.09 -2.24 -4.98
N ALA A 89 -4.78 -2.47 -6.24
CA ALA A 89 -3.40 -2.43 -6.74
C ALA A 89 -3.35 -1.90 -8.17
N PHE A 90 -2.48 -0.92 -8.42
CA PHE A 90 -2.10 -0.54 -9.77
C PHE A 90 -0.94 -1.41 -10.27
N TYR A 91 -1.04 -1.85 -11.50
CA TYR A 91 0.09 -2.34 -12.25
C TYR A 91 0.54 -1.29 -13.26
N SER A 92 1.82 -0.95 -13.24
CA SER A 92 2.43 0.01 -14.16
C SER A 92 3.65 -0.60 -14.83
N ARG A 93 3.79 -0.34 -16.11
CA ARG A 93 5.01 -0.65 -16.85
C ARG A 93 5.79 0.65 -17.08
N GLY A 94 6.79 0.88 -16.23
CA GLY A 94 7.47 2.17 -16.18
C GLY A 94 6.53 3.26 -15.62
N PRO A 95 6.48 4.44 -16.24
CA PRO A 95 5.62 5.55 -15.76
C PRO A 95 4.15 5.41 -16.16
N VAL A 96 3.80 4.48 -17.05
CA VAL A 96 2.44 4.34 -17.60
C VAL A 96 1.69 3.27 -16.82
N PRO A 97 0.58 3.59 -16.14
CA PRO A 97 -0.29 2.59 -15.55
C PRO A 97 -0.95 1.77 -16.66
N ARG A 98 -1.06 0.47 -16.45
CA ARG A 98 -1.68 -0.46 -17.41
C ARG A 98 -2.99 -1.00 -16.91
N ASN A 99 -3.03 -1.37 -15.65
CA ASN A 99 -4.21 -1.98 -15.05
C ASN A 99 -4.43 -1.47 -13.64
N LEU A 100 -5.69 -1.43 -13.24
CA LEU A 100 -6.13 -1.35 -11.86
C LEU A 100 -6.83 -2.66 -11.51
N LEU A 101 -6.47 -3.24 -10.38
CA LEU A 101 -7.08 -4.43 -9.83
C LEU A 101 -7.82 -4.06 -8.54
N ALA A 102 -9.06 -4.54 -8.40
CA ALA A 102 -9.88 -4.35 -7.21
C ALA A 102 -10.35 -5.69 -6.68
N ALA A 103 -10.00 -6.01 -5.44
CA ALA A 103 -10.42 -7.22 -4.75
C ALA A 103 -11.58 -6.92 -3.81
N CYS A 104 -12.58 -7.81 -3.75
CA CYS A 104 -13.84 -7.59 -3.07
C CYS A 104 -14.13 -8.63 -1.99
N ASP A 105 -15.03 -8.28 -1.08
CA ASP A 105 -15.45 -9.15 0.04
C ASP A 105 -16.22 -10.40 -0.42
N ASP A 106 -16.71 -10.44 -1.67
CA ASP A 106 -17.31 -11.64 -2.27
C ASP A 106 -16.29 -12.58 -2.92
N GLY A 107 -14.98 -12.32 -2.77
CA GLY A 107 -13.88 -13.10 -3.34
C GLY A 107 -13.68 -12.86 -4.85
N ALA A 108 -14.33 -11.87 -5.44
CA ALA A 108 -14.08 -11.45 -6.81
C ALA A 108 -12.88 -10.50 -6.89
N LEU A 109 -12.21 -10.52 -8.04
CA LEU A 109 -11.18 -9.59 -8.44
C LEU A 109 -11.59 -8.97 -9.77
N HIS A 110 -11.76 -7.67 -9.79
CA HIS A 110 -12.04 -6.90 -11.02
C HIS A 110 -10.75 -6.38 -11.59
N LEU A 111 -10.53 -6.58 -12.88
CA LEU A 111 -9.38 -6.10 -13.64
C LEU A 111 -9.86 -5.02 -14.61
N TYR A 112 -9.35 -3.80 -14.43
CA TYR A 112 -9.64 -2.66 -15.29
C TYR A 112 -8.43 -2.30 -16.14
N ASP A 113 -8.69 -1.80 -17.34
CA ASP A 113 -7.70 -1.04 -18.11
C ASP A 113 -7.47 0.32 -17.42
N ALA A 114 -6.24 0.77 -17.32
CA ALA A 114 -5.94 2.04 -16.66
C ALA A 114 -5.98 3.26 -17.62
N ASP A 115 -6.19 3.06 -18.91
CA ASP A 115 -6.33 4.15 -19.87
C ASP A 115 -7.76 4.73 -19.86
N GLY A 116 -8.76 3.87 -19.95
CA GLY A 116 -10.17 4.29 -19.92
C GLY A 116 -10.97 3.72 -18.75
N PHE A 117 -10.35 3.02 -17.85
CA PHE A 117 -10.97 2.32 -16.71
C PHE A 117 -12.12 1.37 -17.10
N ALA A 118 -12.05 0.82 -18.31
CA ALA A 118 -12.98 -0.20 -18.75
C ALA A 118 -12.71 -1.52 -18.01
N LEU A 119 -13.79 -2.22 -17.60
CA LEU A 119 -13.68 -3.54 -16.99
C LEU A 119 -13.24 -4.56 -18.05
N LEU A 120 -12.06 -5.13 -17.90
CA LEU A 120 -11.50 -6.13 -18.80
C LEU A 120 -11.94 -7.54 -18.42
N ALA A 121 -11.97 -7.85 -17.14
CA ALA A 121 -12.34 -9.18 -16.64
C ALA A 121 -12.75 -9.13 -15.16
N THR A 122 -13.63 -10.06 -14.78
CA THR A 122 -13.91 -10.39 -13.38
C THR A 122 -13.40 -11.80 -13.11
N LEU A 123 -12.42 -11.93 -12.22
CA LEU A 123 -11.80 -13.20 -11.84
C LEU A 123 -12.35 -13.64 -10.49
N ARG A 124 -12.51 -14.93 -10.30
CA ARG A 124 -12.89 -15.49 -9.00
C ARG A 124 -11.63 -15.96 -8.26
N ALA A 125 -11.11 -15.12 -7.35
CA ALA A 125 -9.99 -15.48 -6.50
C ALA A 125 -10.42 -16.53 -5.47
N PHE A 126 -11.55 -16.27 -4.79
CA PHE A 126 -12.07 -17.11 -3.71
C PHE A 126 -13.55 -17.44 -3.91
N PRO A 127 -14.10 -18.45 -3.18
CA PRO A 127 -15.54 -18.65 -3.08
C PRO A 127 -16.24 -17.39 -2.52
N ARG A 128 -17.52 -17.21 -2.82
CA ARG A 128 -18.30 -16.00 -2.44
C ARG A 128 -18.35 -15.70 -0.94
N HIS A 129 -18.14 -16.67 -0.08
CA HIS A 129 -18.12 -16.52 1.38
C HIS A 129 -16.74 -16.19 1.95
N GLU A 130 -15.72 -16.13 1.11
CA GLU A 130 -14.34 -15.81 1.50
C GLU A 130 -13.99 -14.41 0.99
N ALA A 131 -13.95 -13.45 1.91
CA ALA A 131 -13.57 -12.08 1.61
C ALA A 131 -12.08 -11.98 1.27
N ALA A 132 -11.74 -11.29 0.18
CA ALA A 132 -10.37 -10.90 -0.07
C ALA A 132 -9.93 -9.85 0.97
N GLU A 133 -8.66 -9.91 1.41
CA GLU A 133 -8.11 -9.00 2.43
C GLU A 133 -6.89 -8.24 1.91
N GLY A 134 -6.10 -8.89 1.06
CA GLY A 134 -4.90 -8.29 0.47
C GLY A 134 -4.68 -8.75 -0.97
N LEU A 135 -4.02 -7.90 -1.73
CA LEU A 135 -3.74 -8.07 -3.15
C LEU A 135 -2.36 -7.54 -3.49
N ALA A 136 -1.60 -8.31 -4.27
CA ALA A 136 -0.32 -7.87 -4.83
C ALA A 136 -0.20 -8.28 -6.29
N VAL A 137 0.32 -7.37 -7.14
CA VAL A 137 0.59 -7.66 -8.55
C VAL A 137 2.10 -7.81 -8.74
N HIS A 138 2.50 -8.90 -9.39
CA HIS A 138 3.90 -9.13 -9.72
C HIS A 138 4.42 -8.05 -10.67
N PRO A 139 5.69 -7.61 -10.56
CA PRO A 139 6.26 -6.59 -11.44
C PRO A 139 6.16 -6.88 -12.94
N SER A 140 6.05 -8.17 -13.34
CA SER A 140 5.78 -8.55 -14.73
C SER A 140 4.38 -8.26 -15.24
N GLY A 141 3.41 -7.98 -14.34
CA GLY A 141 1.99 -7.79 -14.66
C GLY A 141 1.25 -9.07 -15.11
N ARG A 142 1.87 -10.24 -14.97
CA ARG A 142 1.29 -11.51 -15.45
C ARG A 142 0.58 -12.30 -14.35
N VAL A 143 0.95 -12.04 -13.10
CA VAL A 143 0.49 -12.79 -11.93
C VAL A 143 0.07 -11.80 -10.86
N ALA A 144 -1.03 -12.12 -10.18
CA ALA A 144 -1.43 -11.47 -8.93
C ALA A 144 -1.57 -12.51 -7.82
N LEU A 145 -1.23 -12.11 -6.61
CA LEU A 145 -1.48 -12.86 -5.38
C LEU A 145 -2.63 -12.21 -4.63
N ALA A 146 -3.52 -13.03 -4.09
CA ALA A 146 -4.59 -12.59 -3.22
C ALA A 146 -4.59 -13.42 -1.94
N VAL A 147 -4.86 -12.77 -0.81
CA VAL A 147 -5.05 -13.41 0.50
C VAL A 147 -6.46 -13.14 0.99
N GLY A 148 -7.09 -14.16 1.57
CA GLY A 148 -8.46 -14.11 2.07
C GLY A 148 -8.50 -14.05 3.59
N ARG A 149 -9.57 -13.45 4.12
CA ARG A 149 -9.79 -13.22 5.56
C ARG A 149 -9.79 -14.49 6.39
N ALA A 150 -10.32 -15.58 5.86
CA ALA A 150 -10.34 -16.89 6.56
C ALA A 150 -9.12 -17.77 6.24
N GLY A 151 -8.07 -17.20 5.66
CA GLY A 151 -6.80 -17.88 5.38
C GLY A 151 -6.69 -18.48 4.00
N ALA A 152 -7.55 -18.13 3.06
CA ALA A 152 -7.36 -18.53 1.67
C ALA A 152 -6.18 -17.78 1.04
N PHE A 153 -5.43 -18.47 0.18
CA PHE A 153 -4.40 -17.90 -0.67
C PHE A 153 -4.66 -18.30 -2.10
N ALA A 154 -4.54 -17.37 -3.03
CA ALA A 154 -4.72 -17.64 -4.46
C ALA A 154 -3.65 -16.92 -5.29
N MET A 155 -3.19 -17.63 -6.32
CA MET A 155 -2.39 -17.08 -7.41
C MET A 155 -3.26 -17.01 -8.67
N LEU A 156 -3.32 -15.82 -9.26
CA LEU A 156 -4.13 -15.55 -10.46
C LEU A 156 -3.20 -15.27 -11.64
N ASN A 157 -3.46 -15.95 -12.75
CA ASN A 157 -2.81 -15.65 -14.02
C ASN A 157 -3.63 -14.58 -14.74
N LEU A 158 -3.13 -13.36 -14.76
CA LEU A 158 -3.82 -12.21 -15.35
C LEU A 158 -3.87 -12.27 -16.88
N VAL A 159 -2.90 -12.93 -17.52
CA VAL A 159 -2.88 -13.10 -18.98
C VAL A 159 -3.97 -14.07 -19.45
N ARG A 160 -4.18 -15.15 -18.68
CA ARG A 160 -5.20 -16.18 -19.00
C ARG A 160 -6.55 -15.90 -18.36
N GLY A 161 -6.66 -14.88 -17.54
CA GLY A 161 -7.89 -14.50 -16.84
C GLY A 161 -8.42 -15.60 -15.92
N ARG A 162 -7.55 -16.35 -15.22
CA ARG A 162 -7.98 -17.46 -14.36
C ARG A 162 -7.07 -17.65 -13.15
N ARG A 163 -7.64 -18.27 -12.11
CA ARG A 163 -6.87 -18.74 -10.96
C ARG A 163 -5.98 -19.91 -11.39
N SER A 164 -4.68 -19.84 -11.12
CA SER A 164 -3.71 -20.90 -11.43
C SER A 164 -3.39 -21.78 -10.24
N PHE A 165 -3.48 -21.24 -9.02
CA PHE A 165 -3.23 -21.98 -7.79
C PHE A 165 -4.09 -21.43 -6.64
N ALA A 166 -4.46 -22.29 -5.70
CA ALA A 166 -5.08 -21.89 -4.44
C ALA A 166 -4.73 -22.90 -3.34
N CYS A 167 -4.53 -22.41 -2.14
CA CYS A 167 -4.35 -23.20 -0.94
C CYS A 167 -4.96 -22.51 0.27
N ARG A 168 -4.94 -23.17 1.41
CA ARG A 168 -5.28 -22.59 2.70
C ARG A 168 -4.01 -22.43 3.53
N LEU A 169 -3.81 -21.22 4.05
CA LEU A 169 -2.73 -20.90 4.95
C LEU A 169 -3.05 -21.39 6.36
N GLU A 170 -2.05 -21.79 7.11
CA GLU A 170 -2.19 -22.16 8.53
C GLU A 170 -2.66 -20.97 9.38
N ARG A 171 -2.17 -19.77 9.04
CA ARG A 171 -2.57 -18.50 9.66
C ARG A 171 -3.12 -17.55 8.60
N PRO A 172 -4.28 -16.93 8.83
CA PRO A 172 -4.83 -15.95 7.90
C PRO A 172 -3.88 -14.76 7.71
N ALA A 173 -3.47 -14.51 6.47
CA ALA A 173 -2.69 -13.35 6.12
C ALA A 173 -3.61 -12.14 5.87
N SER A 174 -3.25 -10.99 6.42
CA SER A 174 -3.99 -9.74 6.27
C SER A 174 -3.45 -8.85 5.14
N ALA A 175 -2.22 -9.10 4.70
CA ALA A 175 -1.59 -8.33 3.63
C ALA A 175 -0.56 -9.19 2.88
N VAL A 176 -0.36 -8.87 1.61
CA VAL A 176 0.65 -9.48 0.73
C VAL A 176 1.27 -8.41 -0.16
N ALA A 177 2.57 -8.48 -0.42
CA ALA A 177 3.25 -7.63 -1.39
C ALA A 177 4.41 -8.38 -2.04
N TYR A 178 4.72 -8.03 -3.28
CA TYR A 178 5.98 -8.43 -3.90
C TYR A 178 7.13 -7.56 -3.39
N ALA A 179 8.28 -8.17 -3.23
CA ALA A 179 9.52 -7.54 -2.79
C ALA A 179 10.68 -8.03 -3.66
N GLU A 180 11.62 -7.14 -3.92
CA GLU A 180 12.90 -7.51 -4.54
C GLU A 180 13.95 -7.69 -3.45
N ASP A 181 14.74 -8.76 -3.53
CA ASP A 181 15.92 -8.90 -2.69
C ASP A 181 17.08 -8.04 -3.22
N ARG A 182 18.10 -7.80 -2.42
CA ARG A 182 19.33 -7.11 -2.83
C ARG A 182 20.00 -7.80 -4.02
N ASP A 183 19.87 -9.10 -4.10
CA ASP A 183 20.41 -9.94 -5.19
C ASP A 183 19.50 -10.01 -6.42
N GLY A 184 18.40 -9.22 -6.47
CA GLY A 184 17.47 -9.16 -7.59
C GLY A 184 16.52 -10.36 -7.70
N GLY A 185 16.43 -11.20 -6.66
CA GLY A 185 15.48 -12.31 -6.60
C GLY A 185 14.04 -11.83 -6.34
N ASP A 186 13.11 -12.31 -7.15
CA ASP A 186 11.69 -12.06 -6.94
C ASP A 186 11.19 -12.79 -5.69
N ARG A 187 10.64 -12.06 -4.74
CA ARG A 187 10.08 -12.58 -3.50
C ARG A 187 8.71 -12.00 -3.25
N PHE A 188 7.94 -12.63 -2.37
CA PHE A 188 6.74 -12.00 -1.83
C PHE A 188 6.72 -12.13 -0.30
N VAL A 189 6.06 -11.17 0.31
CA VAL A 189 5.97 -11.04 1.76
C VAL A 189 4.50 -11.11 2.15
N MET A 190 4.17 -11.86 3.21
CA MET A 190 2.84 -11.89 3.79
C MET A 190 2.91 -11.54 5.27
N ALA A 191 1.93 -10.76 5.74
CA ALA A 191 1.73 -10.48 7.16
C ALA A 191 0.53 -11.27 7.69
N ALA A 192 0.75 -12.02 8.77
CA ALA A 192 -0.26 -12.78 9.49
C ALA A 192 -0.13 -12.47 10.98
N GLU A 193 -1.02 -11.61 11.49
CA GLU A 193 -1.01 -11.11 12.86
C GLU A 193 0.34 -10.45 13.23
N GLU A 194 1.11 -11.01 14.18
CA GLU A 194 2.43 -10.55 14.60
C GLU A 194 3.58 -11.10 13.76
N LYS A 195 3.30 -12.04 12.85
CA LYS A 195 4.32 -12.68 12.02
C LYS A 195 4.32 -12.15 10.60
N VAL A 196 5.52 -12.00 10.07
CA VAL A 196 5.75 -11.68 8.67
C VAL A 196 6.64 -12.75 8.06
N THR A 197 6.19 -13.33 6.94
CA THR A 197 6.91 -14.38 6.23
C THR A 197 7.37 -13.88 4.87
N VAL A 198 8.61 -14.21 4.51
CA VAL A 198 9.20 -13.97 3.20
C VAL A 198 9.23 -15.27 2.43
N HIS A 199 8.71 -15.26 1.23
CA HIS A 199 8.57 -16.43 0.38
C HIS A 199 9.34 -16.24 -0.93
N ASP A 200 9.83 -17.34 -1.47
CA ASP A 200 10.32 -17.41 -2.84
C ASP A 200 9.14 -17.32 -3.82
N SER A 201 9.27 -16.53 -4.89
CA SER A 201 8.17 -16.37 -5.87
C SER A 201 8.01 -17.56 -6.81
N VAL A 202 8.99 -18.45 -6.89
CA VAL A 202 8.99 -19.59 -7.82
C VAL A 202 8.25 -20.79 -7.21
N ASP A 203 8.59 -21.15 -5.99
CA ASP A 203 8.08 -22.36 -5.31
C ASP A 203 7.24 -22.07 -4.05
N ALA A 204 7.08 -20.79 -3.72
CA ALA A 204 6.33 -20.29 -2.55
C ALA A 204 6.86 -20.79 -1.19
N ARG A 205 8.05 -21.40 -1.13
CA ARG A 205 8.65 -21.83 0.13
C ARG A 205 8.96 -20.63 1.04
N ILE A 206 8.81 -20.83 2.34
CA ILE A 206 9.21 -19.82 3.32
C ILE A 206 10.74 -19.75 3.39
N ILE A 207 11.29 -18.58 3.08
CA ILE A 207 12.72 -18.29 3.20
C ILE A 207 13.03 -17.76 4.59
N ARG A 208 12.14 -16.91 5.13
CA ARG A 208 12.29 -16.25 6.42
C ARG A 208 10.95 -16.11 7.12
N GLU A 209 10.99 -16.15 8.44
CA GLU A 209 9.90 -15.76 9.33
C GLU A 209 10.43 -14.70 10.30
N MET A 210 9.70 -13.60 10.45
CA MET A 210 10.02 -12.50 11.33
C MET A 210 8.90 -12.35 12.34
N ASP A 211 9.25 -12.35 13.63
CA ASP A 211 8.30 -12.10 14.71
C ASP A 211 8.39 -10.63 15.12
N CYS A 212 7.29 -9.90 14.92
CA CYS A 212 7.19 -8.46 15.17
C CYS A 212 6.67 -8.15 16.59
N GLY A 213 6.25 -9.18 17.34
CA GLY A 213 5.75 -9.08 18.70
C GLY A 213 4.42 -8.38 18.86
N LYS A 214 3.92 -7.70 17.82
CA LYS A 214 2.61 -7.04 17.74
C LYS A 214 2.06 -7.16 16.33
N ARG A 215 0.73 -7.08 16.22
CA ARG A 215 0.03 -7.20 14.93
C ARG A 215 0.50 -6.15 13.93
N VAL A 216 0.96 -6.62 12.78
CA VAL A 216 1.34 -5.80 11.63
C VAL A 216 0.08 -5.44 10.85
N LEU A 217 -0.12 -4.15 10.59
CA LEU A 217 -1.31 -3.64 9.89
C LEU A 217 -0.99 -3.05 8.52
N SER A 218 0.26 -2.68 8.31
CA SER A 218 0.75 -2.17 7.03
C SER A 218 2.23 -2.44 6.89
N PHE A 219 2.66 -2.72 5.68
CA PHE A 219 4.07 -2.80 5.34
C PHE A 219 4.33 -2.33 3.91
N ALA A 220 5.54 -1.88 3.66
CA ALA A 220 6.00 -1.42 2.36
C ALA A 220 7.41 -1.93 2.08
N PRO A 221 7.59 -2.81 1.09
CA PRO A 221 8.92 -3.24 0.65
C PRO A 221 9.60 -2.10 -0.12
N ALA A 222 10.87 -1.89 0.19
CA ALA A 222 11.76 -0.98 -0.54
C ALA A 222 12.70 -1.79 -1.44
N LYS A 223 13.12 -1.20 -2.54
CA LYS A 223 14.00 -1.86 -3.54
C LYS A 223 15.43 -2.17 -3.03
N ASN A 224 15.81 -1.64 -1.87
CA ASN A 224 17.09 -1.93 -1.23
C ASN A 224 17.08 -3.20 -0.37
N GLY A 225 16.03 -4.02 -0.45
CA GLY A 225 15.87 -5.22 0.36
C GLY A 225 15.45 -4.93 1.82
N VAL A 226 14.94 -3.73 2.10
CA VAL A 226 14.38 -3.35 3.40
C VAL A 226 12.86 -3.39 3.35
N LEU A 227 12.23 -3.92 4.39
CA LEU A 227 10.79 -3.92 4.60
C LEU A 227 10.45 -2.97 5.75
N TYR A 228 9.71 -1.91 5.47
CA TYR A 228 9.18 -1.02 6.50
C TYR A 228 7.81 -1.51 6.93
N MET A 229 7.60 -1.62 8.25
CA MET A 229 6.37 -2.15 8.84
C MET A 229 5.84 -1.22 9.91
N GLY A 230 4.52 -1.15 10.00
CA GLY A 230 3.80 -0.46 11.06
C GLY A 230 2.58 -1.26 11.52
N GLY A 231 2.19 -1.07 12.76
CA GLY A 231 1.11 -1.84 13.34
C GLY A 231 0.60 -1.32 14.68
N GLU A 232 0.22 -2.24 15.55
CA GLU A 232 -0.33 -1.95 16.88
C GLU A 232 0.74 -1.48 17.88
N ASP A 233 2.01 -1.64 17.56
CA ASP A 233 3.14 -1.14 18.35
C ASP A 233 3.32 0.38 18.25
N ARG A 234 2.59 1.06 17.39
CA ARG A 234 2.62 2.52 17.14
C ARG A 234 3.97 3.03 16.61
N GLY A 235 4.87 2.11 16.34
CA GLY A 235 6.20 2.36 15.77
C GLY A 235 6.27 2.07 14.27
N ILE A 236 7.43 2.38 13.70
CA ILE A 236 7.81 1.93 12.37
C ILE A 236 9.10 1.14 12.51
N THR A 237 9.10 -0.10 12.06
CA THR A 237 10.27 -0.98 12.12
C THR A 237 10.73 -1.29 10.70
N ALA A 238 12.02 -1.12 10.46
CA ALA A 238 12.68 -1.51 9.23
C ALA A 238 13.40 -2.85 9.42
N TRP A 239 13.07 -3.80 8.57
CA TRP A 239 13.67 -5.14 8.56
C TRP A 239 14.49 -5.35 7.29
N ASP A 240 15.65 -5.94 7.45
CA ASP A 240 16.44 -6.43 6.31
C ASP A 240 15.91 -7.81 5.89
N LEU A 241 15.39 -7.90 4.66
CA LEU A 241 14.77 -9.12 4.14
C LEU A 241 15.77 -10.25 3.96
N SER A 242 17.06 -9.95 3.73
CA SER A 242 18.10 -10.95 3.51
C SER A 242 18.55 -11.61 4.81
N SER A 243 18.72 -10.83 5.86
CA SER A 243 19.15 -11.32 7.19
C SER A 243 18.00 -11.69 8.12
N GLY A 244 16.79 -11.12 7.88
CA GLY A 244 15.66 -11.25 8.79
C GLY A 244 15.85 -10.52 10.12
N LYS A 245 16.70 -9.49 10.16
CA LYS A 245 16.99 -8.71 11.36
C LYS A 245 16.43 -7.29 11.24
N VAL A 246 16.08 -6.73 12.38
CA VAL A 246 15.74 -5.30 12.48
C VAL A 246 16.96 -4.48 12.13
N SER A 247 16.85 -3.62 11.13
CA SER A 247 17.90 -2.68 10.74
C SER A 247 17.77 -1.35 11.48
N SER A 248 16.55 -0.89 11.71
CA SER A 248 16.26 0.35 12.43
C SER A 248 14.82 0.39 12.92
N ARG A 249 14.51 1.27 13.89
CA ARG A 249 13.17 1.42 14.45
C ARG A 249 12.89 2.84 14.88
N ILE A 250 11.66 3.30 14.67
CA ILE A 250 11.10 4.53 15.21
C ILE A 250 10.08 4.15 16.26
N ASP A 251 10.44 4.22 17.54
CA ASP A 251 9.52 3.97 18.63
C ASP A 251 8.58 5.15 18.83
N GLY A 252 7.29 4.87 19.07
CA GLY A 252 6.29 5.90 19.29
C GLY A 252 6.14 6.87 18.11
N ALA A 253 6.31 6.37 16.88
CA ALA A 253 6.11 7.15 15.65
C ALA A 253 4.74 7.83 15.60
N HIS A 254 3.73 7.24 16.25
CA HIS A 254 2.37 7.76 16.35
C HIS A 254 1.76 7.54 17.75
N ALA A 255 0.69 8.27 18.05
CA ALA A 255 -0.06 8.10 19.30
C ALA A 255 -0.90 6.81 19.31
N THR A 256 -1.34 6.34 18.13
CA THR A 256 -2.11 5.13 17.95
C THR A 256 -1.51 4.22 16.88
N ARG A 257 -2.18 3.11 16.55
CA ARG A 257 -1.71 2.11 15.58
C ARG A 257 -1.46 2.71 14.19
N VAL A 258 -0.37 2.28 13.56
CA VAL A 258 0.00 2.67 12.19
C VAL A 258 -0.82 1.84 11.20
N LYS A 259 -1.53 2.52 10.31
CA LYS A 259 -2.45 1.91 9.33
C LYS A 259 -1.94 1.96 7.90
N GLY A 260 -0.95 2.77 7.63
CA GLY A 260 -0.34 2.88 6.30
C GLY A 260 1.13 3.24 6.41
N VAL A 261 1.95 2.55 5.65
CA VAL A 261 3.37 2.87 5.43
C VAL A 261 3.61 2.89 3.93
N VAL A 262 4.28 3.91 3.44
CA VAL A 262 4.62 4.09 2.04
C VAL A 262 6.10 4.44 1.92
N VAL A 263 6.78 3.80 0.99
CA VAL A 263 8.17 4.11 0.62
C VAL A 263 8.15 4.93 -0.66
N PHE A 264 8.83 6.07 -0.65
CA PHE A 264 9.05 6.86 -1.85
C PHE A 264 10.33 6.40 -2.53
N ASP A 265 10.17 5.70 -3.67
CA ASP A 265 11.30 5.21 -4.46
C ASP A 265 11.52 6.13 -5.67
N ASN A 266 12.53 6.97 -5.61
CA ASN A 266 12.88 7.92 -6.67
C ASN A 266 14.34 7.74 -7.14
N ARG A 267 14.72 6.52 -7.52
CA ARG A 267 16.09 6.17 -7.90
C ARG A 267 16.65 6.90 -9.14
N ASN A 268 15.80 7.58 -9.92
CA ASN A 268 16.24 8.15 -11.19
C ASN A 268 16.78 9.58 -11.11
N ASP A 269 16.65 10.27 -9.96
CA ASP A 269 16.98 11.71 -9.87
C ASP A 269 18.17 12.03 -8.96
N GLY A 270 18.76 11.03 -8.26
CA GLY A 270 19.79 11.34 -7.24
C GLY A 270 19.28 12.27 -6.13
N SER A 271 17.97 12.53 -6.08
CA SER A 271 17.36 13.46 -5.14
C SER A 271 17.34 12.86 -3.73
N GLU A 272 17.50 13.68 -2.71
CA GLU A 272 17.42 13.31 -1.29
C GLU A 272 16.07 12.67 -0.92
N LEU A 273 15.06 12.83 -1.75
CA LEU A 273 13.70 12.32 -1.58
C LEU A 273 13.59 10.79 -1.69
N SER A 274 14.61 10.09 -2.21
CA SER A 274 14.66 8.63 -2.30
C SER A 274 14.77 7.91 -0.94
N ASN A 275 15.06 8.67 0.12
CA ASN A 275 15.21 8.15 1.47
C ASN A 275 14.02 8.48 2.38
N LEU A 276 12.88 8.84 1.80
CA LEU A 276 11.70 9.20 2.57
C LEU A 276 10.71 8.06 2.66
N ILE A 277 10.09 7.94 3.83
CA ILE A 277 8.91 7.13 4.05
C ILE A 277 7.77 7.99 4.59
N ALA A 278 6.54 7.63 4.25
CA ALA A 278 5.36 8.22 4.84
C ALA A 278 4.65 7.18 5.71
N SER A 279 4.06 7.64 6.80
CA SER A 279 3.22 6.82 7.67
C SER A 279 1.92 7.53 8.00
N ALA A 280 0.83 6.74 8.13
CA ALA A 280 -0.48 7.23 8.55
C ALA A 280 -1.00 6.38 9.71
N SER A 281 -1.66 7.01 10.65
CA SER A 281 -2.17 6.36 11.84
C SER A 281 -3.65 6.66 12.08
N SER A 282 -4.28 5.81 12.89
CA SER A 282 -5.67 5.99 13.31
C SER A 282 -5.90 7.23 14.20
N ASP A 283 -4.84 7.95 14.59
CA ASP A 283 -4.92 9.27 15.26
C ASP A 283 -5.20 10.43 14.29
N GLY A 284 -5.29 10.13 12.97
CA GLY A 284 -5.52 11.11 11.92
C GLY A 284 -4.26 11.80 11.41
N VAL A 285 -3.09 11.40 11.89
CA VAL A 285 -1.82 12.05 11.57
C VAL A 285 -1.08 11.28 10.48
N ILE A 286 -0.59 12.03 9.48
CA ILE A 286 0.33 11.56 8.46
C ILE A 286 1.68 12.20 8.73
N ARG A 287 2.76 11.41 8.72
CA ARG A 287 4.14 11.86 8.98
C ARG A 287 5.08 11.42 7.88
N ILE A 288 6.05 12.28 7.58
CA ILE A 288 7.15 12.00 6.66
C ILE A 288 8.43 11.86 7.46
N TRP A 289 9.21 10.83 7.17
CA TRP A 289 10.44 10.49 7.87
C TRP A 289 11.59 10.33 6.89
N ASP A 290 12.79 10.75 7.30
CA ASP A 290 14.02 10.40 6.59
C ASP A 290 14.60 9.12 7.19
N VAL A 291 14.72 8.08 6.38
CA VAL A 291 15.24 6.78 6.84
C VAL A 291 16.69 6.81 7.25
N ARG A 292 17.48 7.79 6.79
CA ARG A 292 18.90 7.97 7.14
C ARG A 292 19.08 8.43 8.59
N THR A 293 18.08 9.09 9.14
CA THR A 293 18.12 9.62 10.52
C THR A 293 17.60 8.63 11.56
N ILE A 294 17.07 7.49 11.11
CA ILE A 294 16.54 6.45 11.98
C ILE A 294 17.71 5.65 12.58
N GLY A 295 18.08 5.93 13.83
CA GLY A 295 19.06 5.08 14.54
C GLY A 295 19.88 5.76 15.64
N ASN A 296 20.11 7.05 15.59
CA ASN A 296 21.05 7.71 16.52
C ASN A 296 20.44 8.73 17.49
N VAL A 297 19.24 9.21 17.22
CA VAL A 297 18.52 10.19 18.06
C VAL A 297 17.04 9.90 17.90
N LYS A 298 16.20 10.28 18.86
CA LYS A 298 14.75 10.19 18.72
C LYS A 298 14.33 10.89 17.41
N PRO A 299 13.95 10.14 16.35
CA PRO A 299 13.72 10.73 15.04
C PRO A 299 12.52 11.66 15.09
N THR A 300 12.68 12.86 14.53
CA THR A 300 11.61 13.83 14.37
C THR A 300 11.06 13.74 12.95
N PRO A 301 9.74 13.80 12.73
CA PRO A 301 9.18 13.84 11.40
C PRO A 301 9.61 15.12 10.67
N LEU A 302 9.91 14.99 9.38
CA LEU A 302 10.24 16.12 8.50
C LEU A 302 9.04 16.96 8.13
N ALA A 303 7.87 16.34 8.05
CA ALA A 303 6.60 17.00 7.79
C ALA A 303 5.45 16.21 8.45
N GLU A 304 4.40 16.92 8.82
CA GLU A 304 3.22 16.35 9.44
C GLU A 304 1.96 17.01 8.90
N ALA A 305 0.89 16.21 8.72
CA ALA A 305 -0.44 16.70 8.43
C ALA A 305 -1.45 15.96 9.32
N ASN A 306 -2.40 16.70 9.91
CA ASN A 306 -3.44 16.13 10.76
C ASN A 306 -4.80 16.31 10.09
N THR A 307 -5.44 15.19 9.74
CA THR A 307 -6.75 15.13 9.11
C THR A 307 -7.90 15.22 10.11
N LYS A 308 -7.62 15.05 11.41
CA LYS A 308 -8.61 14.92 12.50
C LYS A 308 -9.63 13.80 12.25
N ALA A 309 -9.31 12.85 11.36
CA ALA A 309 -10.15 11.72 11.00
C ALA A 309 -9.41 10.41 11.29
N ARG A 310 -10.14 9.33 11.54
CA ARG A 310 -9.53 8.02 11.80
C ARG A 310 -9.07 7.39 10.50
N LEU A 311 -7.79 7.53 10.19
CA LEU A 311 -7.23 6.98 8.95
C LEU A 311 -7.23 5.44 8.95
N THR A 312 -7.53 4.86 7.79
CA THR A 312 -7.64 3.42 7.56
C THR A 312 -6.55 2.89 6.64
N CYS A 313 -6.09 3.70 5.69
CA CYS A 313 -5.14 3.32 4.65
C CYS A 313 -4.37 4.54 4.11
N LEU A 314 -3.22 4.28 3.49
CA LEU A 314 -2.36 5.29 2.87
C LEU A 314 -1.74 4.71 1.60
N ALA A 315 -1.69 5.52 0.55
CA ALA A 315 -0.93 5.24 -0.67
C ALA A 315 -0.15 6.48 -1.10
N GLY A 316 0.92 6.29 -1.86
CA GLY A 316 1.75 7.38 -2.32
C GLY A 316 2.30 7.15 -3.72
N THR A 317 2.59 8.24 -4.42
CA THR A 317 3.21 8.23 -5.74
C THR A 317 4.19 9.38 -5.89
N SER A 318 5.23 9.19 -6.71
CA SER A 318 6.06 10.28 -7.18
C SER A 318 5.33 10.96 -8.35
N LEU A 319 4.98 12.22 -8.21
CA LEU A 319 4.56 13.04 -9.35
C LEU A 319 5.80 13.43 -10.16
N LYS A 320 5.70 13.40 -11.48
CA LYS A 320 6.73 13.98 -12.35
C LYS A 320 6.72 15.48 -12.26
#